data_be65909ab25f1d068d14a2335a12ad3a
#
_entry.id   be65909ab25f1d068d14a2335a12ad3a
#
_cell.length_a   1.000
_cell.length_b   1.000
_cell.length_c   1.000
_cell.angle_alpha   90.00
_cell.angle_beta   90.00
_cell.angle_gamma   90.00
#
_symmetry.space_group_name_H-M   'P 1'
#
loop_
_entity.id
_entity.type
_entity.pdbx_description
1 polymer ?
#
loop_
_entity_poly.entity_id
_entity_poly.type
_entity_poly.pdbx_seq_one_letter_code
_entity_poly.pdbx_strand_id
1 'polypeptide(L)'
;MLAGVVFACVATYARKATVTGWLVPDQGLIRATVSTAGFIQNVVVKEGEPVAKGARLAEVRVATETATGNVGDKLIQQLRKEAEAAGEKARMAIKRLDAEGKQAHARLAKLRFELEQLRIQAGLQEKRVKLAREEATRGDEVAGRGLLSLRDRDARRQAALALEQEAAGQQRQIAGMEREISEIDARLFAIGIDLETAQAERQSAEATLEQRMIDAEARRVQFISSPVAGRIAALPVSVGQAVSLGATVAVVIPEGAKLEAELLAPSRAAGFIRPGQDVRLMLQAFPYQRFGMVKGEIKTISTTVLGPSEISIPGLEIKEPVFRIRVTLAREDIQAYGDAIPLQPGMVLSADIVFDRRSLIQWLFDPLFAVAGRS
;
A
#
# COMPACT_ATOMS: atom_id res chain seq x y z
N MET A 1 -12.45 -78.31 -31.46
CA MET A 1 -12.47 -78.15 -29.99
C MET A 1 -11.23 -77.47 -29.48
N LEU A 2 -9.99 -77.86 -29.84
CA LEU A 2 -8.75 -77.32 -29.34
C LEU A 2 -8.58 -75.84 -29.69
N ALA A 3 -8.90 -75.42 -30.95
CA ALA A 3 -8.81 -73.98 -31.41
C ALA A 3 -9.74 -73.05 -30.62
N GLY A 4 -10.94 -73.52 -30.21
CA GLY A 4 -11.86 -72.71 -29.38
C GLY A 4 -11.37 -72.44 -27.97
N VAL A 5 -10.70 -73.48 -27.37
CA VAL A 5 -10.10 -73.32 -26.03
C VAL A 5 -8.89 -72.36 -26.08
N VAL A 6 -8.07 -72.51 -27.06
CA VAL A 6 -6.94 -71.61 -27.28
C VAL A 6 -7.42 -70.13 -27.50
N PHE A 7 -8.46 -69.91 -28.32
CA PHE A 7 -9.08 -68.64 -28.47
C PHE A 7 -9.64 -68.07 -27.16
N ALA A 8 -10.33 -68.84 -26.36
CA ALA A 8 -10.88 -68.42 -25.06
C ALA A 8 -9.79 -68.10 -24.02
N CYS A 9 -8.60 -68.71 -24.14
CA CYS A 9 -7.44 -68.37 -23.29
C CYS A 9 -6.73 -67.09 -23.73
N VAL A 10 -6.67 -66.78 -25.03
CA VAL A 10 -5.94 -65.65 -25.60
C VAL A 10 -6.84 -64.38 -25.69
N ALA A 11 -8.13 -64.56 -25.97
CA ALA A 11 -9.09 -63.48 -26.04
C ALA A 11 -9.36 -62.89 -24.66
N THR A 12 -9.04 -61.63 -24.48
CA THR A 12 -9.24 -60.88 -23.22
C THR A 12 -10.44 -59.96 -23.30
N TYR A 13 -11.29 -60.04 -22.28
CA TYR A 13 -12.39 -59.07 -22.07
C TYR A 13 -11.96 -58.04 -21.03
N ALA A 14 -12.07 -56.74 -21.40
CA ALA A 14 -11.75 -55.66 -20.51
C ALA A 14 -13.03 -55.15 -19.81
N ARG A 15 -13.09 -55.29 -18.49
CA ARG A 15 -14.14 -54.67 -17.67
C ARG A 15 -13.82 -53.18 -17.53
N LYS A 16 -14.76 -52.31 -17.94
CA LYS A 16 -14.62 -50.87 -17.87
C LYS A 16 -15.75 -50.23 -17.07
N ALA A 17 -15.48 -49.12 -16.41
CA ALA A 17 -16.51 -48.18 -15.95
C ALA A 17 -16.39 -46.86 -16.68
N THR A 18 -17.54 -46.38 -17.10
CA THR A 18 -17.64 -45.04 -17.69
C THR A 18 -17.99 -44.07 -16.57
N VAL A 19 -17.17 -43.08 -16.40
CA VAL A 19 -17.32 -41.99 -15.42
C VAL A 19 -17.30 -40.62 -16.13
N THR A 20 -17.90 -39.64 -15.53
CA THR A 20 -17.92 -38.28 -16.07
C THR A 20 -16.94 -37.38 -15.34
N GLY A 21 -16.51 -36.30 -16.00
CA GLY A 21 -15.59 -35.32 -15.43
C GLY A 21 -15.38 -34.14 -16.35
N TRP A 22 -14.37 -33.39 -16.04
CA TRP A 22 -13.99 -32.17 -16.80
C TRP A 22 -12.48 -31.92 -16.74
N LEU A 23 -11.99 -31.05 -17.62
CA LEU A 23 -10.60 -30.64 -17.62
C LEU A 23 -10.35 -29.51 -16.62
N VAL A 24 -9.27 -29.59 -15.84
CA VAL A 24 -8.83 -28.57 -14.87
C VAL A 24 -7.32 -28.36 -15.02
N PRO A 25 -6.81 -27.16 -14.74
CA PRO A 25 -5.38 -26.98 -14.56
C PRO A 25 -4.90 -27.74 -13.29
N ASP A 26 -3.71 -28.32 -13.32
CA ASP A 26 -3.11 -29.04 -12.18
C ASP A 26 -2.93 -28.15 -10.93
N GLN A 27 -2.63 -26.85 -11.15
CA GLN A 27 -2.51 -25.83 -10.10
C GLN A 27 -3.86 -25.20 -9.71
N GLY A 28 -4.95 -25.61 -10.35
CA GLY A 28 -6.29 -25.04 -10.17
C GLY A 28 -6.46 -23.66 -10.83
N LEU A 29 -7.66 -23.11 -10.71
CA LEU A 29 -8.01 -21.79 -11.15
C LEU A 29 -7.81 -20.78 -10.01
N ILE A 30 -7.01 -19.77 -10.23
CA ILE A 30 -6.73 -18.73 -9.22
C ILE A 30 -7.72 -17.58 -9.40
N ARG A 31 -8.42 -17.23 -8.33
CA ARG A 31 -9.42 -16.16 -8.34
C ARG A 31 -8.84 -14.88 -7.75
N ALA A 32 -8.88 -13.79 -8.50
CA ALA A 32 -8.61 -12.46 -7.98
C ALA A 32 -9.93 -11.91 -7.41
N THR A 33 -9.94 -11.66 -6.09
CA THR A 33 -11.15 -11.26 -5.36
C THR A 33 -11.02 -9.84 -4.82
N VAL A 34 -12.17 -9.20 -4.60
CA VAL A 34 -12.27 -7.88 -3.99
C VAL A 34 -12.11 -7.99 -2.47
N SER A 35 -11.27 -7.14 -1.87
CA SER A 35 -11.09 -7.08 -0.41
C SER A 35 -11.96 -6.00 0.29
N THR A 36 -12.71 -5.19 -0.47
CA THR A 36 -13.62 -4.17 0.10
C THR A 36 -14.78 -3.95 -0.86
N ALA A 37 -16.01 -3.87 -0.35
CA ALA A 37 -17.19 -3.61 -1.19
C ALA A 37 -17.11 -2.27 -1.93
N GLY A 38 -17.60 -2.24 -3.18
CA GLY A 38 -17.54 -1.04 -4.01
C GLY A 38 -18.17 -1.21 -5.38
N PHE A 39 -17.80 -0.33 -6.30
CA PHE A 39 -18.23 -0.38 -7.69
C PHE A 39 -17.01 -0.51 -8.61
N ILE A 40 -17.08 -1.37 -9.62
CA ILE A 40 -16.04 -1.49 -10.63
C ILE A 40 -15.97 -0.18 -11.42
N GLN A 41 -14.86 0.54 -11.29
CA GLN A 41 -14.63 1.80 -12.01
C GLN A 41 -14.05 1.55 -13.40
N ASN A 42 -13.10 0.61 -13.48
CA ASN A 42 -12.43 0.26 -14.72
C ASN A 42 -11.97 -1.20 -14.68
N VAL A 43 -11.96 -1.85 -15.86
CA VAL A 43 -11.36 -3.18 -16.08
C VAL A 43 -10.27 -3.01 -17.12
N VAL A 44 -9.03 -3.28 -16.73
CA VAL A 44 -7.83 -2.96 -17.53
C VAL A 44 -7.48 -4.08 -18.51
N VAL A 45 -7.93 -5.32 -18.24
CA VAL A 45 -7.55 -6.52 -18.97
C VAL A 45 -8.76 -7.14 -19.69
N LYS A 46 -8.48 -8.00 -20.67
CA LYS A 46 -9.49 -8.76 -21.43
C LYS A 46 -9.37 -10.26 -21.16
N GLU A 47 -10.45 -11.00 -21.42
CA GLU A 47 -10.41 -12.46 -21.40
C GLU A 47 -9.42 -12.99 -22.45
N GLY A 48 -8.66 -14.01 -22.08
CA GLY A 48 -7.60 -14.58 -22.89
C GLY A 48 -6.27 -13.83 -22.87
N GLU A 49 -6.17 -12.67 -22.20
CA GLU A 49 -4.95 -11.85 -22.13
C GLU A 49 -3.92 -12.44 -21.15
N PRO A 50 -2.61 -12.49 -21.50
CA PRO A 50 -1.57 -12.86 -20.58
C PRO A 50 -1.32 -11.74 -19.54
N VAL A 51 -1.16 -12.10 -18.27
CA VAL A 51 -0.91 -11.17 -17.18
C VAL A 51 0.26 -11.62 -16.32
N ALA A 52 1.10 -10.68 -15.92
CA ALA A 52 2.17 -10.94 -14.97
C ALA A 52 1.63 -10.96 -13.52
N LYS A 53 2.36 -11.58 -12.60
CA LYS A 53 2.07 -11.48 -11.17
C LYS A 53 2.12 -10.01 -10.73
N GLY A 54 1.08 -9.54 -10.03
CA GLY A 54 0.94 -8.16 -9.59
C GLY A 54 0.38 -7.20 -10.65
N ALA A 55 0.13 -7.64 -11.89
CA ALA A 55 -0.49 -6.82 -12.94
C ALA A 55 -1.89 -6.36 -12.49
N ARG A 56 -2.22 -5.09 -12.73
CA ARG A 56 -3.53 -4.52 -12.42
C ARG A 56 -4.59 -5.11 -13.34
N LEU A 57 -5.66 -5.64 -12.75
CA LEU A 57 -6.78 -6.26 -13.47
C LEU A 57 -7.99 -5.33 -13.53
N ALA A 58 -8.33 -4.71 -12.40
CA ALA A 58 -9.47 -3.82 -12.27
C ALA A 58 -9.25 -2.78 -11.18
N GLU A 59 -10.03 -1.72 -11.25
CA GLU A 59 -10.11 -0.64 -10.28
C GLU A 59 -11.50 -0.66 -9.64
N VAL A 60 -11.53 -0.74 -8.31
CA VAL A 60 -12.76 -0.74 -7.54
C VAL A 60 -12.83 0.56 -6.75
N ARG A 61 -13.85 1.38 -6.99
CA ARG A 61 -14.17 2.52 -6.14
C ARG A 61 -14.89 2.01 -4.91
N VAL A 62 -14.28 2.23 -3.75
CA VAL A 62 -14.86 1.79 -2.47
C VAL A 62 -16.18 2.52 -2.22
N ALA A 63 -17.24 1.76 -1.99
CA ALA A 63 -18.57 2.29 -1.68
C ALA A 63 -18.64 2.70 -0.21
N THR A 64 -18.26 3.94 0.07
CA THR A 64 -18.49 4.56 1.39
C THR A 64 -19.63 5.58 1.25
N GLU A 65 -20.80 5.11 0.76
CA GLU A 65 -21.97 5.97 0.66
C GLU A 65 -22.74 5.96 1.97
N THR A 66 -22.97 7.16 2.51
CA THR A 66 -23.95 7.42 3.57
C THR A 66 -25.13 8.18 2.98
N ALA A 67 -26.24 8.26 3.72
CA ALA A 67 -27.42 9.03 3.32
C ALA A 67 -27.13 10.50 2.92
N THR A 68 -25.93 11.01 3.22
CA THR A 68 -25.47 12.38 2.94
C THR A 68 -24.42 12.48 1.82
N GLY A 69 -24.14 11.41 1.06
CA GLY A 69 -23.20 11.36 -0.04
C GLY A 69 -21.88 10.63 0.27
N ASN A 70 -20.93 10.68 -0.66
CA ASN A 70 -19.64 9.96 -0.54
C ASN A 70 -18.80 10.55 0.60
N VAL A 71 -18.54 9.74 1.64
CA VAL A 71 -17.74 10.12 2.82
C VAL A 71 -16.30 10.49 2.43
N GLY A 72 -15.71 9.79 1.47
CA GLY A 72 -14.36 10.08 1.00
C GLY A 72 -14.22 11.49 0.40
N ASP A 73 -15.19 11.93 -0.42
CA ASP A 73 -15.18 13.27 -1.00
C ASP A 73 -15.33 14.36 0.07
N LYS A 74 -16.21 14.14 1.04
CA LYS A 74 -16.39 15.07 2.17
C LYS A 74 -15.13 15.16 3.03
N LEU A 75 -14.50 14.04 3.31
CA LEU A 75 -13.25 14.00 4.08
C LEU A 75 -12.15 14.81 3.38
N ILE A 76 -11.96 14.63 2.08
CA ILE A 76 -10.96 15.39 1.31
C ILE A 76 -11.29 16.88 1.29
N GLN A 77 -12.54 17.25 1.12
CA GLN A 77 -12.97 18.66 1.22
C GLN A 77 -12.69 19.25 2.60
N GLN A 78 -12.97 18.49 3.66
CA GLN A 78 -12.68 18.91 5.03
C GLN A 78 -11.17 19.09 5.26
N LEU A 79 -10.35 18.14 4.83
CA LEU A 79 -8.89 18.24 4.93
C LEU A 79 -8.33 19.44 4.16
N ARG A 80 -8.88 19.76 2.97
CA ARG A 80 -8.50 20.97 2.22
C ARG A 80 -8.81 22.24 2.97
N LYS A 81 -10.02 22.35 3.56
CA LYS A 81 -10.40 23.51 4.38
C LYS A 81 -9.49 23.64 5.61
N GLU A 82 -9.14 22.53 6.24
CA GLU A 82 -8.19 22.52 7.37
C GLU A 82 -6.80 22.98 6.94
N ALA A 83 -6.31 22.56 5.77
CA ALA A 83 -5.04 23.00 5.21
C ALA A 83 -5.02 24.49 4.90
N GLU A 84 -6.08 25.03 4.28
CA GLU A 84 -6.24 26.46 4.01
C GLU A 84 -6.26 27.27 5.31
N ALA A 85 -7.04 26.85 6.30
CA ALA A 85 -7.14 27.55 7.59
C ALA A 85 -5.81 27.51 8.37
N ALA A 86 -5.11 26.38 8.38
CA ALA A 86 -3.80 26.25 9.00
C ALA A 86 -2.75 27.13 8.29
N GLY A 87 -2.75 27.16 6.95
CA GLY A 87 -1.89 28.01 6.14
C GLY A 87 -2.11 29.51 6.41
N GLU A 88 -3.37 29.96 6.47
CA GLU A 88 -3.69 31.36 6.80
C GLU A 88 -3.29 31.72 8.22
N LYS A 89 -3.53 30.87 9.21
CA LYS A 89 -3.10 31.07 10.60
C LYS A 89 -1.58 31.25 10.70
N ALA A 90 -0.83 30.35 10.07
CA ALA A 90 0.63 30.43 10.06
C ALA A 90 1.14 31.69 9.35
N ARG A 91 0.54 32.06 8.21
CA ARG A 91 0.88 33.29 7.47
C ARG A 91 0.66 34.54 8.32
N MET A 92 -0.44 34.62 9.07
CA MET A 92 -0.73 35.70 9.99
C MET A 92 0.27 35.77 11.15
N ALA A 93 0.66 34.64 11.73
CA ALA A 93 1.67 34.55 12.77
C ALA A 93 3.03 35.09 12.28
N ILE A 94 3.49 34.65 11.10
CA ILE A 94 4.73 35.07 10.49
C ILE A 94 4.69 36.59 10.20
N LYS A 95 3.59 37.11 9.64
CA LYS A 95 3.43 38.56 9.40
C LYS A 95 3.50 39.37 10.68
N ARG A 96 2.91 38.87 11.78
CA ARG A 96 2.96 39.55 13.07
C ARG A 96 4.39 39.65 13.59
N LEU A 97 5.13 38.51 13.55
CA LEU A 97 6.54 38.47 13.99
C LEU A 97 7.43 39.37 13.12
N ASP A 98 7.25 39.39 11.80
CA ASP A 98 7.97 40.29 10.88
C ASP A 98 7.70 41.77 11.18
N ALA A 99 6.44 42.13 11.45
CA ALA A 99 6.07 43.49 11.83
C ALA A 99 6.70 43.91 13.18
N GLU A 100 6.68 43.00 14.18
CA GLU A 100 7.33 43.21 15.48
C GLU A 100 8.84 43.38 15.34
N GLY A 101 9.48 42.52 14.50
CA GLY A 101 10.91 42.66 14.19
C GLY A 101 11.26 43.97 13.55
N LYS A 102 10.48 44.44 12.54
CA LYS A 102 10.67 45.77 11.89
C LYS A 102 10.54 46.92 12.90
N GLN A 103 9.54 46.84 13.78
CA GLN A 103 9.36 47.85 14.81
C GLN A 103 10.54 47.87 15.80
N ALA A 104 11.02 46.71 16.25
CA ALA A 104 12.17 46.59 17.15
C ALA A 104 13.46 47.10 16.48
N HIS A 105 13.70 46.77 15.20
CA HIS A 105 14.83 47.31 14.44
C HIS A 105 14.79 48.85 14.32
N ALA A 106 13.62 49.45 14.02
CA ALA A 106 13.46 50.90 13.95
C ALA A 106 13.75 51.57 15.28
N ARG A 107 13.26 50.98 16.41
CA ARG A 107 13.56 51.49 17.77
C ARG A 107 15.06 51.39 18.09
N LEU A 108 15.68 50.26 17.77
CA LEU A 108 17.11 50.03 17.97
C LEU A 108 17.96 51.05 17.22
N ALA A 109 17.64 51.33 15.94
CA ALA A 109 18.33 52.33 15.15
C ALA A 109 18.23 53.73 15.76
N LYS A 110 17.05 54.12 16.25
CA LYS A 110 16.84 55.39 16.96
C LYS A 110 17.67 55.46 18.24
N LEU A 111 17.62 54.45 19.10
CA LEU A 111 18.38 54.43 20.34
C LEU A 111 19.90 54.46 20.12
N ARG A 112 20.41 53.74 19.11
CA ARG A 112 21.83 53.82 18.75
C ARG A 112 22.26 55.18 18.28
N PHE A 113 21.42 55.87 17.52
CA PHE A 113 21.69 57.26 17.14
C PHE A 113 21.69 58.20 18.34
N GLU A 114 20.71 58.08 19.26
CA GLU A 114 20.65 58.92 20.47
C GLU A 114 21.84 58.63 21.42
N LEU A 115 22.23 57.36 21.54
CA LEU A 115 23.42 56.97 22.33
C LEU A 115 24.69 57.59 21.76
N GLU A 116 24.87 57.63 20.45
CA GLU A 116 26.04 58.24 19.83
C GLU A 116 26.10 59.75 20.08
N GLN A 117 24.95 60.43 20.00
CA GLN A 117 24.87 61.87 20.35
C GLN A 117 25.23 62.11 21.82
N LEU A 118 24.73 61.27 22.72
CA LEU A 118 25.02 61.37 24.15
C LEU A 118 26.48 61.04 24.45
N ARG A 119 27.12 60.14 23.78
CA ARG A 119 28.56 59.83 23.89
C ARG A 119 29.42 61.01 23.44
N ILE A 120 29.05 61.72 22.33
CA ILE A 120 29.73 62.91 21.87
C ILE A 120 29.62 63.98 22.97
N GLN A 121 28.41 64.19 23.53
CA GLN A 121 28.22 65.20 24.61
C GLN A 121 29.03 64.84 25.84
N ALA A 122 29.04 63.57 26.25
CA ALA A 122 29.84 63.13 27.39
C ALA A 122 31.33 63.27 27.16
N GLY A 123 31.84 63.07 25.96
CA GLY A 123 33.24 63.34 25.60
C GLY A 123 33.62 64.80 25.67
N LEU A 124 32.72 65.75 25.35
CA LEU A 124 32.91 67.15 25.55
C LEU A 124 32.89 67.51 27.03
N GLN A 125 31.98 66.94 27.80
CA GLN A 125 31.90 67.18 29.24
C GLN A 125 33.13 66.64 29.97
N GLU A 126 33.67 65.46 29.59
CA GLU A 126 34.94 64.95 30.12
C GLU A 126 36.13 65.91 29.92
N LYS A 127 36.23 66.53 28.77
CA LYS A 127 37.24 67.59 28.48
C LYS A 127 37.07 68.78 29.42
N ARG A 128 35.79 69.18 29.69
CA ARG A 128 35.51 70.27 30.64
C ARG A 128 35.89 69.86 32.09
N VAL A 129 35.58 68.68 32.49
CA VAL A 129 35.98 68.11 33.81
C VAL A 129 37.51 68.14 33.93
N LYS A 130 38.22 67.71 32.90
CA LYS A 130 39.68 67.67 32.88
C LYS A 130 40.27 69.09 33.06
N LEU A 131 39.78 70.06 32.31
CA LEU A 131 40.23 71.45 32.41
C LEU A 131 39.94 72.01 33.82
N ALA A 132 38.76 71.81 34.37
CA ALA A 132 38.37 72.26 35.71
C ALA A 132 39.23 71.61 36.82
N ARG A 133 39.57 70.33 36.70
CA ARG A 133 40.49 69.63 37.59
C ARG A 133 41.89 70.27 37.53
N GLU A 134 42.40 70.52 36.31
CA GLU A 134 43.72 71.23 36.16
C GLU A 134 43.72 72.60 36.74
N GLU A 135 42.61 73.35 36.59
CA GLU A 135 42.46 74.70 37.20
C GLU A 135 42.37 74.63 38.73
N ALA A 136 41.64 73.66 39.29
CA ALA A 136 41.57 73.43 40.72
C ALA A 136 42.93 73.04 41.30
N THR A 137 43.71 72.16 40.63
CA THR A 137 45.05 71.75 41.05
C THR A 137 46.01 72.91 41.02
N ARG A 138 46.00 73.71 39.92
CA ARG A 138 46.82 74.97 39.87
C ARG A 138 46.39 75.93 40.94
N GLY A 139 45.10 76.07 41.26
CA GLY A 139 44.58 76.86 42.33
C GLY A 139 45.10 76.45 43.72
N ASP A 140 45.19 75.15 43.96
CA ASP A 140 45.77 74.58 45.17
C ASP A 140 47.23 74.90 45.34
N GLU A 141 48.00 74.77 44.30
CA GLU A 141 49.45 75.13 44.27
C GLU A 141 49.69 76.60 44.54
N VAL A 142 48.91 77.53 43.92
CA VAL A 142 49.02 78.96 44.10
C VAL A 142 48.56 79.44 45.49
N ALA A 143 47.48 78.82 46.00
CA ALA A 143 47.00 79.04 47.39
C ALA A 143 48.02 78.60 48.45
N GLY A 144 48.69 77.39 48.21
CA GLY A 144 49.77 76.92 49.08
C GLY A 144 50.96 77.89 49.16
N ARG A 145 51.15 78.71 48.14
CA ARG A 145 52.16 79.79 48.14
C ARG A 145 51.69 81.16 48.69
N GLY A 146 50.44 81.18 49.20
CA GLY A 146 49.85 82.39 49.77
C GLY A 146 49.41 83.46 48.73
N LEU A 147 49.38 83.13 47.43
CA LEU A 147 49.06 84.02 46.30
C LEU A 147 47.59 83.94 45.83
N LEU A 148 46.74 83.06 46.43
CA LEU A 148 45.32 82.92 46.15
C LEU A 148 44.54 82.82 47.44
N SER A 149 43.31 83.38 47.50
CA SER A 149 42.48 83.29 48.69
C SER A 149 41.94 81.82 48.83
N LEU A 150 41.74 81.36 50.08
CA LEU A 150 41.15 80.06 50.37
C LEU A 150 39.73 79.94 49.77
N ARG A 151 38.98 81.00 49.74
CA ARG A 151 37.64 81.08 49.15
C ARG A 151 37.67 80.84 47.65
N ASP A 152 38.61 81.41 46.92
CA ASP A 152 38.72 81.23 45.47
C ASP A 152 39.25 79.86 45.11
N ARG A 153 40.11 79.23 45.94
CA ARG A 153 40.54 77.86 45.83
C ARG A 153 39.35 76.92 45.97
N ASP A 154 38.55 77.12 47.05
CA ASP A 154 37.40 76.25 47.34
C ASP A 154 36.33 76.45 46.27
N ALA A 155 36.10 77.62 45.70
CA ALA A 155 35.19 77.83 44.58
C ALA A 155 35.61 77.06 43.33
N ARG A 156 36.90 76.99 42.98
CA ARG A 156 37.41 76.20 41.85
C ARG A 156 37.23 74.70 42.07
N ARG A 157 37.45 74.18 43.35
CA ARG A 157 37.19 72.79 43.70
C ARG A 157 35.72 72.48 43.60
N GLN A 158 34.81 73.32 44.08
CA GLN A 158 33.36 73.13 43.96
C GLN A 158 32.92 73.10 42.50
N ALA A 159 33.46 73.98 41.65
CA ALA A 159 33.16 73.98 40.23
C ALA A 159 33.60 72.67 39.53
N ALA A 160 34.80 72.16 39.85
CA ALA A 160 35.27 70.86 39.35
C ALA A 160 34.37 69.72 39.79
N LEU A 161 33.98 69.65 41.06
CA LEU A 161 33.06 68.60 41.62
C LEU A 161 31.69 68.73 41.00
N ALA A 162 31.16 69.90 40.72
CA ALA A 162 29.87 70.07 40.06
C ALA A 162 29.88 69.46 38.62
N LEU A 163 30.95 69.72 37.85
CA LEU A 163 31.14 69.20 36.48
C LEU A 163 31.37 67.69 36.51
N GLU A 164 32.02 67.09 37.55
CA GLU A 164 32.19 65.70 37.76
C GLU A 164 30.85 65.00 38.06
N GLN A 165 29.98 65.60 38.86
CA GLN A 165 28.63 65.10 39.16
C GLN A 165 27.77 65.09 37.87
N GLU A 166 27.87 66.14 37.03
CA GLU A 166 27.18 66.21 35.74
C GLU A 166 27.67 65.12 34.80
N ALA A 167 28.98 64.87 34.68
CA ALA A 167 29.57 63.82 33.86
C ALA A 167 29.15 62.43 34.36
N ALA A 168 29.13 62.25 35.67
CA ALA A 168 28.61 60.95 36.25
C ALA A 168 27.12 60.77 35.99
N GLY A 169 26.33 61.83 35.90
CA GLY A 169 24.93 61.79 35.46
C GLY A 169 24.78 61.33 34.02
N GLN A 170 25.56 61.92 33.11
CA GLN A 170 25.57 61.51 31.69
C GLN A 170 26.03 60.05 31.49
N GLN A 171 27.06 59.65 32.27
CA GLN A 171 27.52 58.23 32.19
C GLN A 171 26.45 57.24 32.63
N ARG A 172 25.62 57.59 33.64
CA ARG A 172 24.46 56.75 34.05
C ARG A 172 23.39 56.68 32.94
N GLN A 173 23.15 57.79 32.22
CA GLN A 173 22.22 57.81 31.06
C GLN A 173 22.72 56.89 29.94
N ILE A 174 24.02 56.96 29.58
CA ILE A 174 24.68 56.12 28.62
C ILE A 174 24.48 54.65 29.00
N ALA A 175 24.81 54.25 30.23
CA ALA A 175 24.65 52.89 30.72
C ALA A 175 23.18 52.42 30.73
N GLY A 176 22.23 53.34 30.91
CA GLY A 176 20.80 53.09 30.80
C GLY A 176 20.39 52.76 29.36
N MET A 177 20.82 53.58 28.40
CA MET A 177 20.56 53.35 26.97
C MET A 177 21.23 52.06 26.43
N GLU A 178 22.44 51.75 26.88
CA GLU A 178 23.15 50.52 26.48
C GLU A 178 22.40 49.29 26.98
N ARG A 179 21.82 49.32 28.17
CA ARG A 179 20.95 48.24 28.65
C ARG A 179 19.68 48.06 27.79
N GLU A 180 19.00 49.21 27.47
CA GLU A 180 17.80 49.17 26.64
C GLU A 180 18.11 48.60 25.23
N ILE A 181 19.24 48.97 24.64
CA ILE A 181 19.74 48.46 23.36
C ILE A 181 19.95 46.95 23.49
N SER A 182 20.62 46.47 24.55
CA SER A 182 20.87 45.05 24.77
C SER A 182 19.56 44.23 24.94
N GLU A 183 18.55 44.79 25.60
CA GLU A 183 17.22 44.18 25.75
C GLU A 183 16.50 44.04 24.38
N ILE A 184 16.59 45.07 23.52
CA ILE A 184 16.01 45.04 22.19
C ILE A 184 16.75 44.04 21.28
N ASP A 185 18.09 44.02 21.34
CA ASP A 185 18.90 43.03 20.59
C ASP A 185 18.54 41.61 21.02
N ALA A 186 18.37 41.33 22.32
CA ALA A 186 17.90 40.01 22.81
C ALA A 186 16.47 39.69 22.31
N ARG A 187 15.58 40.70 22.29
CA ARG A 187 14.23 40.51 21.73
C ARG A 187 14.24 40.21 20.24
N LEU A 188 15.07 40.87 19.46
CA LEU A 188 15.25 40.60 18.03
C LEU A 188 15.74 39.17 17.78
N PHE A 189 16.69 38.72 18.60
CA PHE A 189 17.16 37.33 18.52
C PHE A 189 16.04 36.34 18.81
N ALA A 190 15.22 36.58 19.84
CA ALA A 190 14.07 35.74 20.16
C ALA A 190 13.02 35.73 19.02
N ILE A 191 12.73 36.89 18.43
CA ILE A 191 11.83 37.00 17.26
C ILE A 191 12.37 36.16 16.08
N GLY A 192 13.69 36.12 15.86
CA GLY A 192 14.31 35.28 14.85
C GLY A 192 14.01 33.79 15.08
N ILE A 193 14.19 33.31 16.32
CA ILE A 193 13.88 31.93 16.70
C ILE A 193 12.38 31.64 16.56
N ASP A 194 11.51 32.55 17.02
CA ASP A 194 10.05 32.41 16.92
C ASP A 194 9.61 32.32 15.45
N LEU A 195 10.27 33.05 14.55
CA LEU A 195 10.00 33.08 13.11
C LEU A 195 10.38 31.71 12.46
N GLU A 196 11.58 31.21 12.78
CA GLU A 196 12.04 29.88 12.31
C GLU A 196 11.11 28.78 12.84
N THR A 197 10.71 28.85 14.10
CA THR A 197 9.78 27.90 14.73
C THR A 197 8.42 27.93 14.02
N ALA A 198 7.86 29.12 13.78
CA ALA A 198 6.58 29.27 13.08
C ALA A 198 6.64 28.75 11.63
N GLN A 199 7.78 28.91 10.95
CA GLN A 199 8.00 28.37 9.61
C GLN A 199 8.08 26.82 9.63
N ALA A 200 8.82 26.26 10.59
CA ALA A 200 8.95 24.82 10.77
C ALA A 200 7.60 24.16 11.13
N GLU A 201 6.84 24.79 12.04
CA GLU A 201 5.49 24.33 12.40
C GLU A 201 4.54 24.34 11.19
N ARG A 202 4.58 25.40 10.36
CA ARG A 202 3.81 25.49 9.12
C ARG A 202 4.15 24.32 8.19
N GLN A 203 5.44 24.09 7.95
CA GLN A 203 5.91 23.01 7.05
C GLN A 203 5.50 21.63 7.57
N SER A 204 5.61 21.40 8.87
CA SER A 204 5.18 20.16 9.52
C SER A 204 3.66 19.93 9.41
N ALA A 205 2.87 20.99 9.61
CA ALA A 205 1.42 20.91 9.48
C ALA A 205 0.99 20.65 8.02
N GLU A 206 1.61 21.35 7.05
CA GLU A 206 1.38 21.09 5.61
C GLU A 206 1.71 19.65 5.24
N ALA A 207 2.88 19.12 5.62
CA ALA A 207 3.27 17.74 5.36
C ALA A 207 2.32 16.71 5.99
N THR A 208 1.86 16.96 7.23
CA THR A 208 0.90 16.08 7.92
C THR A 208 -0.45 16.05 7.21
N LEU A 209 -0.95 17.20 6.78
CA LEU A 209 -2.22 17.30 6.07
C LEU A 209 -2.12 16.68 4.66
N GLU A 210 -1.02 16.89 3.96
CA GLU A 210 -0.76 16.26 2.67
C GLU A 210 -0.74 14.73 2.80
N GLN A 211 -0.05 14.18 3.81
CA GLN A 211 -0.04 12.75 4.09
C GLN A 211 -1.46 12.21 4.33
N ARG A 212 -2.27 12.91 5.13
CA ARG A 212 -3.68 12.52 5.37
C ARG A 212 -4.52 12.58 4.10
N MET A 213 -4.28 13.53 3.21
CA MET A 213 -4.97 13.63 1.93
C MET A 213 -4.59 12.46 1.00
N ILE A 214 -3.31 12.11 0.91
CA ILE A 214 -2.82 10.96 0.15
C ILE A 214 -3.45 9.66 0.69
N ASP A 215 -3.47 9.48 2.01
CA ASP A 215 -4.08 8.30 2.64
C ASP A 215 -5.60 8.23 2.38
N ALA A 216 -6.29 9.36 2.42
CA ALA A 216 -7.72 9.44 2.13
C ALA A 216 -8.01 9.12 0.65
N GLU A 217 -7.20 9.61 -0.28
CA GLU A 217 -7.31 9.32 -1.72
C GLU A 217 -6.98 7.85 -2.02
N ALA A 218 -5.92 7.29 -1.41
CA ALA A 218 -5.55 5.89 -1.57
C ALA A 218 -6.66 4.92 -1.11
N ARG A 219 -7.47 5.31 -0.14
CA ARG A 219 -8.61 4.50 0.34
C ARG A 219 -9.84 4.57 -0.57
N ARG A 220 -9.89 5.51 -1.53
CA ARG A 220 -11.05 5.67 -2.44
C ARG A 220 -11.06 4.63 -3.56
N VAL A 221 -9.88 4.22 -4.00
CA VAL A 221 -9.72 3.29 -5.13
C VAL A 221 -8.86 2.12 -4.70
N GLN A 222 -9.40 0.94 -4.83
CA GLN A 222 -8.67 -0.31 -4.63
C GLN A 222 -8.29 -0.89 -5.98
N PHE A 223 -7.02 -1.18 -6.18
CA PHE A 223 -6.54 -1.90 -7.35
C PHE A 223 -6.59 -3.40 -7.07
N ILE A 224 -7.26 -4.13 -7.94
CA ILE A 224 -7.25 -5.58 -7.93
C ILE A 224 -6.14 -6.03 -8.86
N SER A 225 -5.18 -6.80 -8.32
CA SER A 225 -4.04 -7.31 -9.08
C SER A 225 -4.06 -8.82 -9.20
N SER A 226 -3.38 -9.34 -10.22
CA SER A 226 -3.23 -10.80 -10.39
C SER A 226 -2.30 -11.37 -9.31
N PRO A 227 -2.73 -12.39 -8.57
CA PRO A 227 -1.89 -13.05 -7.57
C PRO A 227 -0.76 -13.89 -8.17
N VAL A 228 -0.91 -14.29 -9.46
CA VAL A 228 0.05 -15.13 -10.18
C VAL A 228 0.25 -14.63 -11.61
N ALA A 229 1.35 -15.02 -12.25
CA ALA A 229 1.51 -14.89 -13.70
C ALA A 229 0.67 -15.96 -14.40
N GLY A 230 0.02 -15.59 -15.51
CA GLY A 230 -0.84 -16.53 -16.22
C GLY A 230 -1.69 -15.84 -17.30
N ARG A 231 -2.82 -16.46 -17.62
CA ARG A 231 -3.79 -15.96 -18.61
C ARG A 231 -5.18 -15.80 -17.99
N ILE A 232 -5.87 -14.72 -18.30
CA ILE A 232 -7.25 -14.49 -17.84
C ILE A 232 -8.18 -15.52 -18.47
N ALA A 233 -8.81 -16.35 -17.64
CA ALA A 233 -9.79 -17.35 -18.05
C ALA A 233 -11.21 -16.75 -18.19
N ALA A 234 -11.59 -15.88 -17.23
CA ALA A 234 -12.89 -15.23 -17.22
C ALA A 234 -12.85 -13.92 -16.44
N LEU A 235 -13.72 -12.98 -16.83
CA LEU A 235 -13.96 -11.71 -16.17
C LEU A 235 -15.45 -11.59 -15.83
N PRO A 236 -15.92 -12.16 -14.70
CA PRO A 236 -17.33 -12.19 -14.34
C PRO A 236 -17.88 -10.84 -13.84
N VAL A 237 -17.21 -9.73 -14.12
CA VAL A 237 -17.58 -8.39 -13.70
C VAL A 237 -17.61 -7.41 -14.87
N SER A 238 -18.45 -6.37 -14.74
CA SER A 238 -18.58 -5.30 -15.72
C SER A 238 -18.34 -3.94 -15.07
N VAL A 239 -17.88 -2.96 -15.87
CA VAL A 239 -17.72 -1.57 -15.41
C VAL A 239 -19.07 -1.03 -14.93
N GLY A 240 -19.07 -0.36 -13.78
CA GLY A 240 -20.28 0.14 -13.10
C GLY A 240 -20.97 -0.88 -12.19
N GLN A 241 -20.57 -2.15 -12.19
CA GLN A 241 -21.18 -3.18 -11.36
C GLN A 241 -20.80 -3.01 -9.89
N ALA A 242 -21.78 -3.17 -8.99
CA ALA A 242 -21.56 -3.27 -7.56
C ALA A 242 -20.95 -4.63 -7.20
N VAL A 243 -19.92 -4.64 -6.37
CA VAL A 243 -19.21 -5.84 -5.92
C VAL A 243 -19.10 -5.84 -4.40
N SER A 244 -19.33 -7.00 -3.79
CA SER A 244 -19.18 -7.22 -2.36
C SER A 244 -17.79 -7.76 -2.01
N LEU A 245 -17.46 -7.73 -0.73
CA LEU A 245 -16.27 -8.40 -0.19
C LEU A 245 -16.21 -9.86 -0.65
N GLY A 246 -15.06 -10.30 -1.17
CA GLY A 246 -14.87 -11.68 -1.65
C GLY A 246 -15.40 -11.95 -3.07
N ALA A 247 -16.07 -10.99 -3.72
CA ALA A 247 -16.51 -11.15 -5.11
C ALA A 247 -15.32 -11.41 -6.04
N THR A 248 -15.45 -12.37 -6.96
CA THR A 248 -14.43 -12.70 -7.95
C THR A 248 -14.47 -11.68 -9.08
N VAL A 249 -13.34 -11.01 -9.34
CA VAL A 249 -13.18 -10.04 -10.44
C VAL A 249 -12.60 -10.71 -11.68
N ALA A 250 -11.63 -11.58 -11.50
CA ALA A 250 -11.00 -12.30 -12.58
C ALA A 250 -10.64 -13.73 -12.13
N VAL A 251 -10.66 -14.64 -13.08
CA VAL A 251 -10.16 -16.01 -12.93
C VAL A 251 -8.91 -16.12 -13.79
N VAL A 252 -7.80 -16.55 -13.18
CA VAL A 252 -6.50 -16.67 -13.85
C VAL A 252 -6.08 -18.13 -13.91
N ILE A 253 -5.67 -18.61 -15.09
CA ILE A 253 -4.98 -19.87 -15.28
C ILE A 253 -3.50 -19.58 -15.12
N PRO A 254 -2.79 -20.21 -14.17
CA PRO A 254 -1.35 -20.00 -13.99
C PRO A 254 -0.55 -20.36 -15.24
N GLU A 255 0.53 -19.63 -15.49
CA GLU A 255 1.45 -19.92 -16.58
C GLU A 255 2.16 -21.26 -16.32
N GLY A 256 2.26 -22.11 -17.36
CA GLY A 256 2.86 -23.44 -17.24
C GLY A 256 2.00 -24.49 -16.54
N ALA A 257 0.76 -24.17 -16.15
CA ALA A 257 -0.16 -25.14 -15.59
C ALA A 257 -0.53 -26.18 -16.66
N LYS A 258 -0.35 -27.46 -16.33
CA LYS A 258 -0.73 -28.59 -17.21
C LYS A 258 -2.20 -28.94 -17.00
N LEU A 259 -2.87 -29.40 -18.07
CA LEU A 259 -4.23 -29.86 -17.95
C LEU A 259 -4.28 -31.28 -17.35
N GLU A 260 -5.16 -31.47 -16.41
CA GLU A 260 -5.55 -32.78 -15.85
C GLU A 260 -7.05 -32.98 -16.04
N ALA A 261 -7.48 -34.24 -16.16
CA ALA A 261 -8.90 -34.55 -16.10
C ALA A 261 -9.29 -34.87 -14.66
N GLU A 262 -10.29 -34.17 -14.15
CA GLU A 262 -10.91 -34.48 -12.86
C GLU A 262 -12.17 -35.32 -13.14
N LEU A 263 -12.15 -36.59 -12.71
CA LEU A 263 -13.21 -37.54 -12.94
C LEU A 263 -13.96 -37.85 -11.62
N LEU A 264 -15.25 -38.08 -11.74
CA LEU A 264 -16.12 -38.40 -10.62
C LEU A 264 -16.57 -39.88 -10.72
N ALA A 265 -16.01 -40.71 -9.87
CA ALA A 265 -16.33 -42.12 -9.85
C ALA A 265 -17.30 -42.46 -8.71
N PRO A 266 -18.42 -43.11 -8.95
CA PRO A 266 -19.29 -43.60 -7.90
C PRO A 266 -18.58 -44.67 -7.05
N SER A 267 -18.99 -44.81 -5.78
CA SER A 267 -18.36 -45.71 -4.80
C SER A 267 -18.19 -47.15 -5.30
N ARG A 268 -19.16 -47.64 -6.10
CA ARG A 268 -19.11 -48.99 -6.70
C ARG A 268 -17.97 -49.19 -7.70
N ALA A 269 -17.47 -48.09 -8.32
CA ALA A 269 -16.37 -48.15 -9.26
C ALA A 269 -15.02 -47.88 -8.57
N ALA A 270 -15.01 -47.00 -7.58
CA ALA A 270 -13.80 -46.52 -6.89
C ALA A 270 -12.97 -47.63 -6.24
N GLY A 271 -13.62 -48.70 -5.74
CA GLY A 271 -12.94 -49.85 -5.12
C GLY A 271 -11.98 -50.62 -6.04
N PHE A 272 -12.15 -50.51 -7.36
CA PHE A 272 -11.33 -51.18 -8.38
C PHE A 272 -10.32 -50.30 -9.08
N ILE A 273 -10.36 -48.99 -8.80
CA ILE A 273 -9.50 -48.00 -9.42
C ILE A 273 -8.19 -47.89 -8.64
N ARG A 274 -7.06 -47.83 -9.35
CA ARG A 274 -5.71 -47.71 -8.79
C ARG A 274 -4.92 -46.64 -9.55
N PRO A 275 -4.00 -45.89 -8.88
CA PRO A 275 -3.04 -45.06 -9.57
C PRO A 275 -2.24 -45.89 -10.60
N GLY A 276 -1.90 -45.26 -11.73
CA GLY A 276 -1.16 -45.88 -12.83
C GLY A 276 -2.03 -46.62 -13.86
N GLN A 277 -3.36 -46.70 -13.66
CA GLN A 277 -4.25 -47.33 -14.64
C GLN A 277 -4.49 -46.41 -15.86
N ASP A 278 -4.60 -47.06 -17.03
CA ASP A 278 -4.95 -46.40 -18.30
C ASP A 278 -6.39 -45.90 -18.30
N VAL A 279 -6.59 -44.67 -18.76
CA VAL A 279 -7.91 -44.05 -18.95
C VAL A 279 -8.06 -43.57 -20.37
N ARG A 280 -9.23 -43.79 -20.96
CA ARG A 280 -9.59 -43.23 -22.28
C ARG A 280 -10.61 -42.13 -22.10
N LEU A 281 -10.21 -40.91 -22.41
CA LEU A 281 -10.99 -39.68 -22.25
C LEU A 281 -11.72 -39.35 -23.56
N MET A 282 -13.02 -39.19 -23.47
CA MET A 282 -13.92 -38.85 -24.59
C MET A 282 -14.48 -37.46 -24.31
N LEU A 283 -13.98 -36.46 -24.99
CA LEU A 283 -14.41 -35.08 -24.86
C LEU A 283 -15.80 -34.88 -25.48
N GLN A 284 -16.72 -34.24 -24.77
CA GLN A 284 -18.06 -33.98 -25.32
C GLN A 284 -18.04 -33.00 -26.50
N ALA A 285 -17.10 -32.02 -26.48
CA ALA A 285 -16.92 -31.06 -27.55
C ALA A 285 -16.42 -31.71 -28.86
N PHE A 286 -15.80 -32.87 -28.81
CA PHE A 286 -15.20 -33.59 -29.95
C PHE A 286 -15.68 -35.03 -30.02
N PRO A 287 -16.66 -35.36 -30.87
CA PRO A 287 -17.15 -36.73 -31.00
C PRO A 287 -16.03 -37.74 -31.26
N TYR A 288 -15.84 -38.68 -30.34
CA TYR A 288 -14.70 -39.59 -30.32
C TYR A 288 -14.68 -40.57 -31.54
N GLN A 289 -15.83 -40.77 -32.20
CA GLN A 289 -15.94 -41.56 -33.42
C GLN A 289 -15.18 -40.94 -34.59
N ARG A 290 -15.03 -39.58 -34.60
CA ARG A 290 -14.36 -38.84 -35.71
C ARG A 290 -12.96 -38.38 -35.29
N PHE A 291 -12.79 -37.98 -34.05
CA PHE A 291 -11.57 -37.30 -33.60
C PHE A 291 -10.73 -38.17 -32.64
N GLY A 292 -11.23 -39.35 -32.29
CA GLY A 292 -10.54 -40.29 -31.41
C GLY A 292 -10.69 -39.95 -29.94
N MET A 293 -9.94 -40.64 -29.09
CA MET A 293 -9.93 -40.52 -27.65
C MET A 293 -8.56 -39.99 -27.19
N VAL A 294 -8.55 -39.19 -26.15
CA VAL A 294 -7.31 -38.76 -25.48
C VAL A 294 -6.97 -39.87 -24.45
N LYS A 295 -5.72 -40.32 -24.47
CA LYS A 295 -5.21 -41.24 -23.45
C LYS A 295 -4.79 -40.46 -22.21
N GLY A 296 -4.98 -41.06 -21.06
CA GLY A 296 -4.53 -40.53 -19.78
C GLY A 296 -4.17 -41.65 -18.82
N GLU A 297 -3.53 -41.30 -17.73
CA GLU A 297 -3.14 -42.18 -16.65
C GLU A 297 -3.64 -41.64 -15.32
N ILE A 298 -4.17 -42.51 -14.45
CA ILE A 298 -4.64 -42.13 -13.13
C ILE A 298 -3.46 -41.73 -12.26
N LYS A 299 -3.45 -40.44 -11.87
CA LYS A 299 -2.43 -39.86 -10.98
C LYS A 299 -2.76 -40.10 -9.51
N THR A 300 -3.98 -39.71 -9.09
CA THR A 300 -4.41 -39.80 -7.71
C THR A 300 -5.92 -40.10 -7.59
N ILE A 301 -6.30 -40.69 -6.48
CA ILE A 301 -7.70 -40.97 -6.12
C ILE A 301 -7.93 -40.35 -4.74
N SER A 302 -9.02 -39.59 -4.59
CA SER A 302 -9.40 -39.04 -3.28
C SER A 302 -9.70 -40.17 -2.30
N THR A 303 -9.24 -40.00 -1.07
CA THR A 303 -9.60 -40.89 0.06
C THR A 303 -10.95 -40.54 0.68
N THR A 304 -11.47 -39.35 0.36
CA THR A 304 -12.74 -38.82 0.90
C THR A 304 -13.79 -38.80 -0.19
N VAL A 305 -15.01 -39.16 0.16
CA VAL A 305 -16.18 -39.07 -0.70
C VAL A 305 -16.70 -37.65 -0.71
N LEU A 306 -17.04 -37.15 -1.89
CA LEU A 306 -17.68 -35.84 -2.08
C LEU A 306 -19.18 -36.01 -2.23
N GLY A 307 -19.93 -35.22 -1.46
CA GLY A 307 -21.39 -35.18 -1.55
C GLY A 307 -21.87 -34.39 -2.78
N PRO A 308 -23.12 -34.60 -3.24
CA PRO A 308 -23.68 -33.90 -4.39
C PRO A 308 -23.69 -32.34 -4.23
N SER A 309 -23.79 -31.85 -2.98
CA SER A 309 -23.78 -30.39 -2.68
C SER A 309 -22.41 -29.78 -2.72
N GLU A 310 -21.33 -30.54 -2.68
CA GLU A 310 -19.94 -30.05 -2.67
C GLU A 310 -19.38 -29.84 -4.08
N ILE A 311 -20.09 -30.33 -5.10
CA ILE A 311 -19.68 -30.27 -6.49
C ILE A 311 -20.76 -29.52 -7.27
N SER A 312 -20.48 -28.29 -7.64
CA SER A 312 -21.37 -27.48 -8.48
C SER A 312 -20.69 -27.19 -9.81
N ILE A 313 -21.04 -27.98 -10.83
CA ILE A 313 -20.53 -27.79 -12.19
C ILE A 313 -21.73 -27.63 -13.13
N PRO A 314 -21.78 -26.53 -13.88
CA PRO A 314 -22.84 -26.33 -14.87
C PRO A 314 -22.91 -27.49 -15.85
N GLY A 315 -24.07 -28.11 -16.01
CA GLY A 315 -24.29 -29.19 -16.95
C GLY A 315 -23.95 -30.60 -16.46
N LEU A 316 -23.53 -30.79 -15.18
CA LEU A 316 -23.26 -32.11 -14.61
C LEU A 316 -24.09 -32.30 -13.33
N GLU A 317 -25.10 -33.16 -13.40
CA GLU A 317 -25.95 -33.48 -12.25
C GLU A 317 -25.40 -34.74 -11.54
N ILE A 318 -24.94 -34.61 -10.30
CA ILE A 318 -24.42 -35.72 -9.49
C ILE A 318 -25.51 -36.12 -8.50
N LYS A 319 -25.97 -37.37 -8.61
CA LYS A 319 -27.07 -37.89 -7.79
C LYS A 319 -26.61 -38.77 -6.61
N GLU A 320 -25.38 -39.23 -6.64
CA GLU A 320 -24.82 -40.14 -5.63
C GLU A 320 -23.44 -39.64 -5.16
N PRO A 321 -23.00 -40.00 -3.95
CA PRO A 321 -21.66 -39.69 -3.48
C PRO A 321 -20.56 -40.25 -4.38
N VAL A 322 -19.53 -39.44 -4.70
CA VAL A 322 -18.49 -39.78 -5.67
C VAL A 322 -17.08 -39.56 -5.11
N PHE A 323 -16.15 -40.35 -5.64
CA PHE A 323 -14.72 -40.15 -5.42
C PHE A 323 -14.12 -39.30 -6.56
N ARG A 324 -13.27 -38.36 -6.21
CA ARG A 324 -12.52 -37.57 -7.18
C ARG A 324 -11.27 -38.30 -7.62
N ILE A 325 -11.08 -38.43 -8.91
CA ILE A 325 -9.91 -39.03 -9.54
C ILE A 325 -9.24 -38.01 -10.42
N ARG A 326 -7.96 -37.81 -10.27
CA ARG A 326 -7.15 -36.98 -11.16
C ARG A 326 -6.40 -37.86 -12.16
N VAL A 327 -6.48 -37.48 -13.39
CA VAL A 327 -5.88 -38.16 -14.55
C VAL A 327 -4.98 -37.19 -15.29
N THR A 328 -3.72 -37.61 -15.50
CA THR A 328 -2.79 -36.89 -16.34
C THR A 328 -3.06 -37.19 -17.80
N LEU A 329 -3.12 -36.19 -18.66
CA LEU A 329 -3.33 -36.34 -20.09
C LEU A 329 -2.02 -36.70 -20.79
N ALA A 330 -2.05 -37.61 -21.76
CA ALA A 330 -0.89 -37.89 -22.61
C ALA A 330 -0.60 -36.77 -23.63
N ARG A 331 -1.59 -35.94 -23.96
CA ARG A 331 -1.49 -34.77 -24.85
C ARG A 331 -2.54 -33.74 -24.45
N GLU A 332 -2.23 -32.48 -24.66
CA GLU A 332 -3.08 -31.34 -24.31
C GLU A 332 -3.77 -30.72 -25.55
N ASP A 333 -3.76 -31.44 -26.65
CA ASP A 333 -4.40 -31.07 -27.93
C ASP A 333 -5.21 -32.23 -28.51
N ILE A 334 -6.13 -31.92 -29.41
CA ILE A 334 -6.85 -32.89 -30.21
C ILE A 334 -6.76 -32.52 -31.69
N GLN A 335 -6.50 -33.51 -32.53
CA GLN A 335 -6.49 -33.34 -34.00
C GLN A 335 -7.93 -33.29 -34.50
N ALA A 336 -8.40 -32.10 -34.92
CA ALA A 336 -9.73 -31.92 -35.45
C ALA A 336 -9.68 -31.01 -36.69
N TYR A 337 -10.36 -31.45 -37.76
CA TYR A 337 -10.46 -30.72 -39.03
C TYR A 337 -9.13 -30.39 -39.73
N GLY A 338 -8.06 -31.13 -39.41
CA GLY A 338 -6.72 -30.90 -39.95
C GLY A 338 -5.79 -30.08 -39.07
N ASP A 339 -6.32 -29.45 -38.01
CA ASP A 339 -5.57 -28.61 -37.06
C ASP A 339 -5.45 -29.27 -35.67
N ALA A 340 -4.39 -28.94 -34.95
CA ALA A 340 -4.23 -29.29 -33.56
C ALA A 340 -4.93 -28.21 -32.68
N ILE A 341 -6.09 -28.58 -32.15
CA ILE A 341 -6.89 -27.66 -31.31
C ILE A 341 -6.49 -27.90 -29.86
N PRO A 342 -6.01 -26.87 -29.12
CA PRO A 342 -5.66 -27.00 -27.72
C PRO A 342 -6.90 -27.26 -26.87
N LEU A 343 -6.77 -28.16 -25.90
CA LEU A 343 -7.81 -28.43 -24.92
C LEU A 343 -7.94 -27.26 -23.96
N GLN A 344 -9.17 -27.02 -23.48
CA GLN A 344 -9.46 -25.88 -22.59
C GLN A 344 -9.96 -26.36 -21.23
N PRO A 345 -9.59 -25.70 -20.12
CA PRO A 345 -10.20 -25.92 -18.83
C PRO A 345 -11.72 -25.77 -18.88
N GLY A 346 -12.43 -26.62 -18.13
CA GLY A 346 -13.89 -26.61 -18.10
C GLY A 346 -14.55 -27.50 -19.17
N MET A 347 -13.82 -28.03 -20.14
CA MET A 347 -14.39 -28.99 -21.10
C MET A 347 -14.86 -30.23 -20.37
N VAL A 348 -16.13 -30.58 -20.58
CA VAL A 348 -16.76 -31.80 -20.02
C VAL A 348 -16.36 -32.99 -20.85
N LEU A 349 -16.14 -34.13 -20.17
CA LEU A 349 -15.72 -35.36 -20.77
C LEU A 349 -16.33 -36.60 -20.06
N SER A 350 -16.38 -37.71 -20.78
CA SER A 350 -16.60 -39.03 -20.22
C SER A 350 -15.30 -39.81 -20.32
N ALA A 351 -15.05 -40.67 -19.35
CA ALA A 351 -13.84 -41.46 -19.28
C ALA A 351 -14.15 -42.96 -19.08
N ASP A 352 -13.53 -43.77 -19.87
CA ASP A 352 -13.55 -45.21 -19.68
C ASP A 352 -12.27 -45.64 -18.92
N ILE A 353 -12.44 -46.08 -17.69
CA ILE A 353 -11.36 -46.62 -16.85
C ILE A 353 -11.36 -48.15 -17.02
N VAL A 354 -10.24 -48.71 -17.43
CA VAL A 354 -10.06 -50.15 -17.61
C VAL A 354 -9.60 -50.78 -16.29
N PHE A 355 -10.43 -51.58 -15.65
CA PHE A 355 -10.13 -52.18 -14.33
C PHE A 355 -9.31 -53.44 -14.43
N ASP A 356 -9.72 -54.33 -15.34
CA ASP A 356 -9.14 -55.68 -15.38
C ASP A 356 -9.24 -56.26 -16.81
N ARG A 357 -8.18 -56.90 -17.24
CA ARG A 357 -8.16 -57.62 -18.49
C ARG A 357 -8.19 -59.11 -18.12
N ARG A 358 -9.39 -59.73 -18.19
CA ARG A 358 -9.56 -61.16 -17.94
C ARG A 358 -9.70 -61.93 -19.23
N SER A 359 -9.18 -63.16 -19.28
CA SER A 359 -9.45 -64.06 -20.40
C SER A 359 -10.90 -64.49 -20.37
N LEU A 360 -11.49 -64.79 -21.53
CA LEU A 360 -12.86 -65.30 -21.63
C LEU A 360 -13.06 -66.56 -20.80
N ILE A 361 -12.02 -67.36 -20.63
CA ILE A 361 -12.06 -68.57 -19.82
C ILE A 361 -12.20 -68.25 -18.32
N GLN A 362 -11.48 -67.22 -17.82
CA GLN A 362 -11.63 -66.77 -16.43
C GLN A 362 -13.05 -66.21 -16.18
N TRP A 363 -13.62 -65.49 -17.14
CA TRP A 363 -14.98 -64.95 -17.05
C TRP A 363 -16.03 -66.09 -17.01
N LEU A 364 -15.87 -67.20 -17.78
CA LEU A 364 -16.77 -68.31 -17.83
C LEU A 364 -16.78 -69.09 -16.51
N PHE A 365 -15.62 -69.16 -15.82
CA PHE A 365 -15.47 -69.91 -14.53
C PHE A 365 -15.59 -69.03 -13.28
N ASP A 366 -15.76 -67.68 -13.40
CA ASP A 366 -15.99 -66.78 -12.29
C ASP A 366 -17.08 -67.16 -11.29
N PRO A 367 -18.26 -67.71 -11.72
CA PRO A 367 -19.27 -68.17 -10.79
C PRO A 367 -18.83 -69.38 -9.95
N LEU A 368 -17.98 -70.27 -10.47
CA LEU A 368 -17.43 -71.40 -9.75
C LEU A 368 -16.38 -71.00 -8.72
N PHE A 369 -15.53 -70.04 -9.04
CA PHE A 369 -14.56 -69.50 -8.09
C PHE A 369 -15.19 -68.62 -6.99
N ALA A 370 -16.32 -67.93 -7.27
CA ALA A 370 -17.08 -67.22 -6.27
C ALA A 370 -17.70 -68.03 -5.18
N VAL A 371 -18.02 -69.34 -5.50
CA VAL A 371 -18.53 -70.28 -4.53
C VAL A 371 -17.41 -70.90 -3.69
N ALA A 372 -16.24 -71.17 -4.27
CA ALA A 372 -15.09 -71.76 -3.60
C ALA A 372 -14.38 -70.81 -2.62
N GLY A 373 -14.51 -69.49 -2.80
CA GLY A 373 -13.89 -68.39 -1.92
C GLY A 373 -14.75 -67.96 -0.75
N ARG A 374 -15.86 -68.65 -0.45
CA ARG A 374 -16.74 -68.41 0.71
C ARG A 374 -16.64 -69.50 1.81
N SER A 375 -15.57 -70.27 1.82
CA SER A 375 -15.23 -71.16 2.89
C SER A 375 -14.23 -70.64 3.85
#